data_17050c9e8e6dc80cece6934ce2bcdab1
#
_entry.id   17050c9e8e6dc80cece6934ce2bcdab1
#
_cell.length_a   1.000
_cell.length_b   1.000
_cell.length_c   1.000
_cell.angle_alpha   90.00
_cell.angle_beta   90.00
_cell.angle_gamma   90.00
#
_symmetry.space_group_name_H-M   'P 1'
#
loop_
_entity.id
_entity.type
_entity.pdbx_description
1 polymer ?
#
loop_
_entity_poly.entity_id
_entity_poly.type
_entity_poly.pdbx_seq_one_letter_code
_entity_poly.pdbx_strand_id
1 'polypeptide(L)'
;VPPSSLLTMEGANIIFNLSASNELIGKHAYLRSLICQQSARCMAGYVYASSGFGESSTDLVFAGNGIIAENGNLLAESPRFTMEEQLVISEIDIETLQNDRQVNTSFMYGTSGLPKEKAQVVDFQVRISDGFSLTRPVDPHPFTPSGEALKERCEEIFHIQVAGLAKRLVHAHAQTAVVG
;
A
#
# COMPACT_ATOMS: atom_id res chain seq x y z
N VAL A 1 18.37 0.92 4.39
CA VAL A 1 16.98 0.41 4.54
C VAL A 1 16.12 1.55 5.05
N PRO A 2 14.93 1.81 4.47
CA PRO A 2 14.03 2.85 4.97
C PRO A 2 13.61 2.58 6.42
N PRO A 3 13.55 3.58 7.31
CA PRO A 3 13.13 3.39 8.70
C PRO A 3 11.75 2.73 8.83
N SER A 4 10.81 3.05 7.92
CA SER A 4 9.49 2.44 7.88
C SER A 4 9.52 0.91 7.72
N SER A 5 10.50 0.37 6.98
CA SER A 5 10.65 -1.09 6.84
C SER A 5 11.09 -1.73 8.17
N LEU A 6 11.97 -1.08 8.93
CA LEU A 6 12.38 -1.56 10.25
C LEU A 6 11.22 -1.52 11.24
N LEU A 7 10.48 -0.41 11.28
CA LEU A 7 9.32 -0.25 12.15
C LEU A 7 8.23 -1.31 11.87
N THR A 8 7.99 -1.64 10.60
CA THR A 8 6.98 -2.66 10.25
C THR A 8 7.45 -4.06 10.61
N MET A 9 8.75 -4.36 10.54
CA MET A 9 9.32 -5.61 11.03
C MET A 9 9.25 -5.74 12.56
N GLU A 10 9.18 -4.63 13.28
CA GLU A 10 8.92 -4.58 14.73
C GLU A 10 7.43 -4.59 15.09
N GLY A 11 6.53 -4.61 14.10
CA GLY A 11 5.08 -4.77 14.29
C GLY A 11 4.22 -3.56 13.97
N ALA A 12 4.79 -2.44 13.51
CA ALA A 12 3.99 -1.29 13.12
C ALA A 12 3.06 -1.64 11.95
N ASN A 13 1.76 -1.40 12.09
CA ASN A 13 0.76 -1.64 11.05
C ASN A 13 0.51 -0.40 10.19
N ILE A 14 0.70 0.79 10.76
CA ILE A 14 0.54 2.07 10.06
C ILE A 14 1.79 2.91 10.28
N ILE A 15 2.30 3.49 9.22
CA ILE A 15 3.42 4.43 9.21
C ILE A 15 2.89 5.84 8.97
N PHE A 16 3.21 6.76 9.86
CA PHE A 16 2.97 8.18 9.69
C PHE A 16 4.27 8.87 9.28
N ASN A 17 4.24 9.57 8.16
CA ASN A 17 5.38 10.30 7.62
C ASN A 17 5.03 11.78 7.46
N LEU A 18 5.48 12.58 8.41
CA LEU A 18 5.40 14.04 8.35
C LEU A 18 6.63 14.55 7.61
N SER A 19 6.46 15.21 6.48
CA SER A 19 7.54 15.54 5.56
C SER A 19 7.56 17.02 5.19
N ALA A 20 8.74 17.60 5.17
CA ALA A 20 9.03 18.94 4.63
C ALA A 20 9.83 18.81 3.32
N SER A 21 9.33 18.02 2.39
CA SER A 21 9.97 17.82 1.09
C SER A 21 9.43 18.85 0.09
N ASN A 22 10.29 19.77 -0.36
CA ASN A 22 9.92 20.82 -1.33
C ASN A 22 9.46 20.23 -2.67
N GLU A 23 8.62 20.97 -3.38
CA GLU A 23 8.14 20.58 -4.70
C GLU A 23 9.16 20.85 -5.80
N LEU A 24 9.18 19.90 -6.76
CA LEU A 24 9.90 19.99 -8.02
C LEU A 24 9.00 19.48 -9.15
N ILE A 25 9.21 19.96 -10.36
CA ILE A 25 8.46 19.50 -11.54
C ILE A 25 8.62 17.98 -11.70
N GLY A 26 7.50 17.28 -11.81
CA GLY A 26 7.46 15.81 -11.99
C GLY A 26 7.64 14.99 -10.69
N LYS A 27 8.05 15.60 -9.58
CA LYS A 27 8.31 14.88 -8.33
C LYS A 27 7.07 14.22 -7.72
N HIS A 28 5.89 14.81 -7.92
CA HIS A 28 4.67 14.30 -7.32
C HIS A 28 4.32 12.86 -7.76
N ALA A 29 4.42 12.57 -9.05
CA ALA A 29 4.16 11.23 -9.58
C ALA A 29 5.12 10.19 -8.96
N TYR A 30 6.39 10.55 -8.84
CA TYR A 30 7.40 9.74 -8.17
C TYR A 30 7.08 9.53 -6.68
N LEU A 31 6.73 10.60 -5.96
CA LEU A 31 6.38 10.53 -4.54
C LEU A 31 5.18 9.61 -4.30
N ARG A 32 4.11 9.76 -5.08
CA ARG A 32 2.92 8.92 -5.02
C ARG A 32 3.26 7.45 -5.24
N SER A 33 4.04 7.15 -6.29
CA SER A 33 4.52 5.81 -6.57
C SER A 33 5.38 5.26 -5.43
N LEU A 34 6.27 6.06 -4.87
CA LEU A 34 7.14 5.68 -3.75
C LEU A 34 6.33 5.32 -2.50
N ILE A 35 5.32 6.11 -2.16
CA ILE A 35 4.45 5.87 -1.00
C ILE A 35 3.66 4.56 -1.19
N CYS A 36 3.03 4.37 -2.35
CA CYS A 36 2.30 3.14 -2.64
C CYS A 36 3.23 1.92 -2.62
N GLN A 37 4.39 1.98 -3.25
CA GLN A 37 5.35 0.87 -3.25
C GLN A 37 5.89 0.58 -1.85
N GLN A 38 6.18 1.61 -1.03
CA GLN A 38 6.65 1.39 0.33
C GLN A 38 5.55 0.79 1.21
N SER A 39 4.30 1.21 1.04
CA SER A 39 3.13 0.60 1.67
C SER A 39 3.02 -0.89 1.34
N ALA A 40 3.15 -1.26 0.05
CA ALA A 40 3.12 -2.65 -0.41
C ALA A 40 4.28 -3.49 0.15
N ARG A 41 5.51 -2.96 0.08
CA ARG A 41 6.71 -3.67 0.58
C ARG A 41 6.66 -3.92 2.08
N CYS A 42 6.01 -3.04 2.81
CA CYS A 42 5.82 -3.15 4.25
C CYS A 42 4.55 -3.90 4.65
N MET A 43 3.63 -4.18 3.70
CA MET A 43 2.27 -4.66 3.97
C MET A 43 1.65 -3.84 5.10
N ALA A 44 1.62 -2.51 4.90
CA ALA A 44 1.25 -1.54 5.92
C ALA A 44 0.38 -0.42 5.35
N GLY A 45 -0.39 0.23 6.22
CA GLY A 45 -0.90 1.55 5.95
C GLY A 45 0.24 2.57 5.93
N TYR A 46 0.19 3.52 5.00
CA TYR A 46 1.17 4.59 4.92
C TYR A 46 0.45 5.92 4.77
N VAL A 47 0.62 6.79 5.76
CA VAL A 47 0.00 8.10 5.83
C VAL A 47 1.09 9.15 5.69
N TYR A 48 1.04 9.89 4.60
CA TYR A 48 1.99 10.96 4.30
C TYR A 48 1.31 12.31 4.41
N ALA A 49 1.93 13.24 5.11
CA ALA A 49 1.51 14.62 5.20
C ALA A 49 2.69 15.56 4.88
N SER A 50 2.52 16.42 3.89
CA SER A 50 3.53 17.39 3.47
C SER A 50 3.34 18.73 4.15
N SER A 51 4.43 19.45 4.37
CA SER A 51 4.42 20.88 4.66
C SER A 51 3.61 21.66 3.64
N GLY A 52 2.86 22.65 4.10
CA GLY A 52 1.88 23.38 3.31
C GLY A 52 2.36 24.77 2.86
N PHE A 53 1.43 25.51 2.26
CA PHE A 53 1.65 26.85 1.70
C PHE A 53 2.32 27.80 2.71
N GLY A 54 1.86 27.80 3.97
CA GLY A 54 2.37 28.70 5.01
C GLY A 54 3.85 28.51 5.39
N GLU A 55 4.43 27.36 5.02
CA GLU A 55 5.84 27.03 5.27
C GLU A 55 6.74 27.30 4.05
N SER A 56 6.12 27.69 2.92
CA SER A 56 6.87 28.06 1.71
C SER A 56 7.67 29.34 1.92
N SER A 57 8.85 29.40 1.30
CA SER A 57 9.77 30.55 1.33
C SER A 57 10.09 31.03 -0.07
N THR A 58 10.98 32.01 -0.18
CA THR A 58 11.49 32.48 -1.49
C THR A 58 12.18 31.40 -2.30
N ASP A 59 12.82 30.45 -1.61
CA ASP A 59 13.66 29.42 -2.24
C ASP A 59 12.97 28.05 -2.33
N LEU A 60 11.98 27.79 -1.46
CA LEU A 60 11.33 26.50 -1.33
C LEU A 60 9.80 26.64 -1.38
N VAL A 61 9.16 25.79 -2.17
CA VAL A 61 7.70 25.71 -2.25
C VAL A 61 7.23 24.34 -1.79
N PHE A 62 6.20 24.31 -0.96
CA PHE A 62 5.56 23.10 -0.44
C PHE A 62 4.13 22.99 -0.94
N ALA A 63 3.73 21.78 -1.30
CA ALA A 63 2.43 21.52 -1.90
C ALA A 63 1.29 21.34 -0.89
N GLY A 64 1.62 20.96 0.35
CA GLY A 64 0.61 20.76 1.41
C GLY A 64 -0.31 19.56 1.19
N ASN A 65 0.13 18.54 0.42
CA ASN A 65 -0.73 17.39 0.15
C ASN A 65 -0.60 16.27 1.18
N GLY A 66 -1.73 15.59 1.42
CA GLY A 66 -1.81 14.34 2.15
C GLY A 66 -2.04 13.17 1.21
N ILE A 67 -1.41 12.03 1.50
CA ILE A 67 -1.57 10.78 0.75
C ILE A 67 -1.75 9.64 1.76
N ILE A 68 -2.78 8.81 1.55
CA ILE A 68 -3.02 7.61 2.35
C ILE A 68 -2.99 6.41 1.42
N ALA A 69 -2.13 5.44 1.73
CA ALA A 69 -2.01 4.19 0.98
C ALA A 69 -2.09 2.98 1.90
N GLU A 70 -2.57 1.85 1.37
CA GLU A 70 -2.67 0.56 2.06
C GLU A 70 -2.22 -0.55 1.12
N ASN A 71 -1.20 -1.31 1.52
CA ASN A 71 -0.68 -2.46 0.77
C ASN A 71 -0.52 -2.20 -0.74
N GLY A 72 0.01 -1.04 -1.10
CA GLY A 72 0.24 -0.62 -2.48
C GLY A 72 -0.89 0.17 -3.14
N ASN A 73 -2.07 0.16 -2.58
CA ASN A 73 -3.23 0.85 -3.14
C ASN A 73 -3.33 2.27 -2.57
N LEU A 74 -3.57 3.24 -3.44
CA LEU A 74 -3.92 4.59 -3.03
C LEU A 74 -5.36 4.61 -2.50
N LEU A 75 -5.55 5.00 -1.25
CA LEU A 75 -6.88 5.12 -0.66
C LEU A 75 -7.44 6.53 -0.79
N ALA A 76 -6.62 7.54 -0.50
CA ALA A 76 -7.04 8.93 -0.55
C ALA A 76 -5.85 9.86 -0.80
N GLU A 77 -6.13 10.99 -1.44
CA GLU A 77 -5.14 12.02 -1.73
C GLU A 77 -5.82 13.39 -1.73
N SER A 78 -5.18 14.39 -1.12
CA SER A 78 -5.65 15.76 -1.17
C SER A 78 -5.14 16.52 -2.39
N PRO A 79 -5.83 17.60 -2.82
CA PRO A 79 -5.28 18.55 -3.77
C PRO A 79 -3.93 19.10 -3.31
N ARG A 80 -3.17 19.63 -4.26
CA ARG A 80 -1.89 20.30 -4.01
C ARG A 80 -2.02 21.80 -4.19
N PHE A 81 -1.11 22.55 -3.57
CA PHE A 81 -0.99 24.01 -3.73
C PHE A 81 -2.22 24.80 -3.30
N THR A 82 -2.97 24.28 -2.34
CA THR A 82 -4.05 25.02 -1.72
C THR A 82 -3.53 25.90 -0.60
N MET A 83 -4.13 27.07 -0.44
CA MET A 83 -3.79 28.02 0.64
C MET A 83 -4.55 27.71 1.92
N GLU A 84 -5.60 26.90 1.82
CA GLU A 84 -6.48 26.54 2.93
C GLU A 84 -6.07 25.21 3.55
N GLU A 85 -6.47 25.00 4.79
CA GLU A 85 -6.31 23.76 5.50
C GLU A 85 -7.07 22.63 4.80
N GLN A 86 -6.48 21.43 4.79
CA GLN A 86 -7.09 20.26 4.18
C GLN A 86 -7.10 19.09 5.16
N LEU A 87 -8.18 18.33 5.11
CA LEU A 87 -8.32 17.08 5.85
C LEU A 87 -8.57 15.93 4.87
N VAL A 88 -7.73 14.92 4.93
CA VAL A 88 -7.88 13.67 4.17
C VAL A 88 -8.19 12.55 5.13
N ILE A 89 -9.27 11.84 4.88
CA ILE A 89 -9.75 10.74 5.74
C ILE A 89 -9.87 9.48 4.90
N SER A 90 -9.42 8.36 5.45
CA SER A 90 -9.63 7.03 4.89
C SER A 90 -9.62 5.98 5.99
N GLU A 91 -10.01 4.78 5.66
CA GLU A 91 -10.04 3.61 6.52
C GLU A 91 -8.97 2.62 6.08
N ILE A 92 -8.20 2.09 7.02
CA ILE A 92 -7.14 1.11 6.78
C ILE A 92 -7.55 -0.21 7.45
N ASP A 93 -7.54 -1.30 6.69
CA ASP A 93 -7.87 -2.65 7.17
C ASP A 93 -6.64 -3.31 7.80
N ILE A 94 -6.48 -3.11 9.10
CA ILE A 94 -5.35 -3.63 9.86
C ILE A 94 -5.38 -5.17 9.94
N GLU A 95 -6.55 -5.78 10.02
CA GLU A 95 -6.68 -7.23 10.14
C GLU A 95 -6.23 -7.92 8.84
N THR A 96 -6.63 -7.41 7.68
CA THR A 96 -6.13 -7.90 6.39
C THR A 96 -4.62 -7.74 6.27
N LEU A 97 -4.06 -6.59 6.65
CA LEU A 97 -2.60 -6.38 6.64
C LEU A 97 -1.85 -7.36 7.53
N GLN A 98 -2.38 -7.64 8.73
CA GLN A 98 -1.78 -8.60 9.64
C GLN A 98 -1.86 -10.04 9.10
N ASN A 99 -2.99 -10.42 8.51
CA ASN A 99 -3.15 -11.71 7.86
C ASN A 99 -2.16 -11.90 6.71
N ASP A 100 -2.02 -10.89 5.84
CA ASP A 100 -1.07 -10.92 4.73
C ASP A 100 0.37 -11.13 5.20
N ARG A 101 0.77 -10.48 6.30
CA ARG A 101 2.09 -10.69 6.92
C ARG A 101 2.27 -12.09 7.48
N GLN A 102 1.22 -12.68 8.06
CA GLN A 102 1.28 -14.03 8.63
C GLN A 102 1.44 -15.10 7.55
N VAL A 103 0.77 -14.95 6.40
CA VAL A 103 0.86 -15.92 5.30
C VAL A 103 2.10 -15.71 4.42
N ASN A 104 2.73 -14.54 4.48
CA ASN A 104 3.92 -14.22 3.71
C ASN A 104 5.19 -14.67 4.43
N THR A 105 5.68 -15.85 4.07
CA THR A 105 6.88 -16.44 4.68
C THR A 105 8.13 -15.57 4.52
N SER A 106 8.27 -14.84 3.41
CA SER A 106 9.40 -13.94 3.18
C SER A 106 9.41 -12.78 4.17
N PHE A 107 8.25 -12.25 4.53
CA PHE A 107 8.12 -11.21 5.54
C PHE A 107 8.53 -11.75 6.92
N MET A 108 8.05 -12.93 7.29
CA MET A 108 8.38 -13.57 8.56
C MET A 108 9.89 -13.86 8.70
N TYR A 109 10.52 -14.39 7.66
CA TYR A 109 11.96 -14.65 7.68
C TYR A 109 12.80 -13.37 7.69
N GLY A 110 12.31 -12.30 7.09
CA GLY A 110 12.96 -10.99 7.10
C GLY A 110 13.08 -10.38 8.50
N THR A 111 12.22 -10.77 9.43
CA THR A 111 12.25 -10.30 10.83
C THR A 111 13.26 -11.07 11.70
N SER A 112 13.66 -12.30 11.27
CA SER A 112 14.59 -13.14 12.01
C SER A 112 16.03 -12.71 11.73
N GLY A 113 16.68 -12.09 12.70
CA GLY A 113 18.09 -11.68 12.62
C GLY A 113 18.35 -10.19 12.52
N LEU A 114 17.32 -9.36 12.54
CA LEU A 114 17.49 -7.93 12.73
C LEU A 114 17.76 -7.61 14.20
N PRO A 115 18.64 -6.63 14.50
CA PRO A 115 18.73 -6.08 15.84
C PRO A 115 17.34 -5.57 16.24
N LYS A 116 16.78 -6.11 17.30
CA LYS A 116 15.54 -5.57 17.88
C LYS A 116 15.90 -4.26 18.57
N GLU A 117 15.80 -3.17 17.86
CA GLU A 117 15.77 -1.87 18.48
C GLU A 117 14.49 -1.82 19.33
N LYS A 118 14.60 -1.43 20.59
CA LYS A 118 13.41 -1.31 21.44
C LYS A 118 12.63 -0.10 20.97
N ALA A 119 11.51 -0.33 20.29
CA ALA A 119 10.56 0.72 19.98
C ALA A 119 10.08 1.38 21.29
N GLN A 120 9.97 2.70 21.29
CA GLN A 120 9.32 3.40 22.40
C GLN A 120 7.82 3.13 22.30
N VAL A 121 7.24 2.54 23.34
CA VAL A 121 5.81 2.27 23.43
C VAL A 121 5.13 3.43 24.13
N VAL A 122 4.08 3.96 23.52
CA VAL A 122 3.20 4.97 24.10
C VAL A 122 1.78 4.41 24.07
N ASP A 123 1.26 4.10 25.24
CA ASP A 123 -0.12 3.62 25.38
C ASP A 123 -1.10 4.78 25.28
N PHE A 124 -2.18 4.59 24.52
CA PHE A 124 -3.27 5.54 24.42
C PHE A 124 -4.62 4.81 24.40
N GLN A 125 -5.67 5.51 24.81
CA GLN A 125 -7.02 4.98 24.80
C GLN A 125 -7.84 5.68 23.71
N VAL A 126 -8.49 4.88 22.86
CA VAL A 126 -9.46 5.37 21.87
C VAL A 126 -10.84 4.85 22.27
N ARG A 127 -11.83 5.74 22.27
CA ARG A 127 -13.23 5.34 22.34
C ARG A 127 -13.70 4.96 20.95
N ILE A 128 -13.99 3.70 20.75
CA ILE A 128 -14.66 3.24 19.53
C ILE A 128 -16.16 3.45 19.73
N SER A 129 -16.82 4.16 18.83
CA SER A 129 -18.27 4.36 18.92
C SER A 129 -19.00 3.07 18.51
N ASP A 130 -20.01 2.70 19.27
CA ASP A 130 -20.98 1.68 18.90
C ASP A 130 -21.72 2.17 17.64
N GLY A 131 -21.58 1.49 16.51
CA GLY A 131 -22.23 1.89 15.26
C GLY A 131 -21.28 2.42 14.18
N PHE A 132 -20.00 2.03 14.22
CA PHE A 132 -19.08 2.25 13.10
C PHE A 132 -19.61 1.57 11.84
N SER A 133 -19.69 2.32 10.75
CA SER A 133 -19.97 1.78 9.41
C SER A 133 -18.81 2.11 8.48
N LEU A 134 -18.38 1.14 7.68
CA LEU A 134 -17.36 1.34 6.67
C LEU A 134 -17.83 2.37 5.65
N THR A 135 -17.02 3.36 5.36
CA THR A 135 -17.28 4.39 4.34
C THR A 135 -16.52 4.09 3.04
N ARG A 136 -15.46 3.26 3.11
CA ARG A 136 -14.73 2.85 1.91
C ARG A 136 -15.50 1.77 1.14
N PRO A 137 -15.51 1.82 -0.20
CA PRO A 137 -16.08 0.75 -1.00
C PRO A 137 -15.26 -0.52 -0.85
N VAL A 138 -15.95 -1.64 -0.61
CA VAL A 138 -15.35 -2.98 -0.63
C VAL A 138 -15.79 -3.67 -1.92
N ASP A 139 -14.83 -4.15 -2.71
CA ASP A 139 -15.15 -4.89 -3.92
C ASP A 139 -15.82 -6.23 -3.57
N PRO A 140 -17.10 -6.45 -3.94
CA PRO A 140 -17.79 -7.70 -3.65
C PRO A 140 -17.26 -8.87 -4.49
N HIS A 141 -16.46 -8.60 -5.52
CA HIS A 141 -15.92 -9.60 -6.44
C HIS A 141 -14.40 -9.45 -6.62
N PRO A 142 -13.60 -9.57 -5.55
CA PRO A 142 -12.16 -9.28 -5.58
C PRO A 142 -11.36 -10.19 -6.52
N PHE A 143 -11.91 -11.34 -6.89
CA PHE A 143 -11.29 -12.33 -7.80
C PHE A 143 -11.74 -12.20 -9.25
N THR A 144 -12.69 -11.31 -9.54
CA THR A 144 -13.21 -11.13 -10.89
C THR A 144 -12.64 -9.84 -11.48
N PRO A 145 -11.86 -9.92 -12.56
CA PRO A 145 -11.36 -8.72 -13.20
C PRO A 145 -12.50 -7.78 -13.63
N SER A 146 -12.32 -6.49 -13.40
CA SER A 146 -13.31 -5.47 -13.73
C SER A 146 -12.64 -4.17 -14.18
N GLY A 147 -13.43 -3.24 -14.75
CA GLY A 147 -12.96 -1.92 -15.14
C GLY A 147 -12.09 -1.92 -16.40
N GLU A 148 -11.30 -0.86 -16.55
CA GLU A 148 -10.50 -0.60 -17.78
C GLU A 148 -9.43 -1.68 -18.04
N ALA A 149 -8.92 -2.31 -16.99
CA ALA A 149 -7.92 -3.38 -17.10
C ALA A 149 -8.52 -4.78 -17.34
N LEU A 150 -9.84 -4.91 -17.52
CA LEU A 150 -10.53 -6.21 -17.66
C LEU A 150 -9.90 -7.07 -18.76
N LYS A 151 -9.70 -6.49 -19.95
CA LYS A 151 -9.18 -7.23 -21.10
C LYS A 151 -7.77 -7.74 -20.85
N GLU A 152 -6.89 -6.87 -20.39
CA GLU A 152 -5.49 -7.20 -20.08
C GLU A 152 -5.40 -8.30 -19.01
N ARG A 153 -6.17 -8.18 -17.93
CA ARG A 153 -6.20 -9.18 -16.86
C ARG A 153 -6.77 -10.53 -17.31
N CYS A 154 -7.80 -10.53 -18.15
CA CYS A 154 -8.33 -11.77 -18.71
C CYS A 154 -7.32 -12.45 -19.64
N GLU A 155 -6.62 -11.71 -20.46
CA GLU A 155 -5.54 -12.23 -21.32
C GLU A 155 -4.40 -12.80 -20.47
N GLU A 156 -4.00 -12.12 -19.41
CA GLU A 156 -2.98 -12.59 -18.47
C GLU A 156 -3.37 -13.89 -17.78
N ILE A 157 -4.59 -13.98 -17.25
CA ILE A 157 -5.14 -15.21 -16.63
C ILE A 157 -5.11 -16.36 -17.62
N PHE A 158 -5.55 -16.14 -18.85
CA PHE A 158 -5.54 -17.15 -19.90
C PHE A 158 -4.10 -17.62 -20.20
N HIS A 159 -3.16 -16.72 -20.35
CA HIS A 159 -1.77 -17.08 -20.61
C HIS A 159 -1.11 -17.83 -19.46
N ILE A 160 -1.41 -17.47 -18.22
CA ILE A 160 -0.94 -18.20 -17.03
C ILE A 160 -1.45 -19.64 -17.04
N GLN A 161 -2.73 -19.85 -17.31
CA GLN A 161 -3.34 -21.19 -17.40
C GLN A 161 -2.71 -22.01 -18.54
N VAL A 162 -2.59 -21.41 -19.73
CA VAL A 162 -1.98 -22.08 -20.89
C VAL A 162 -0.53 -22.47 -20.61
N ALA A 163 0.26 -21.57 -20.06
CA ALA A 163 1.67 -21.84 -19.76
C ALA A 163 1.81 -22.95 -18.71
N GLY A 164 0.99 -22.93 -17.67
CA GLY A 164 0.97 -23.97 -16.63
C GLY A 164 0.59 -25.33 -17.17
N LEU A 165 -0.45 -25.43 -18.00
CA LEU A 165 -0.89 -26.65 -18.64
C LEU A 165 0.16 -27.17 -19.62
N ALA A 166 0.65 -26.34 -20.53
CA ALA A 166 1.66 -26.70 -21.51
C ALA A 166 2.91 -27.31 -20.84
N LYS A 167 3.41 -26.66 -19.76
CA LYS A 167 4.56 -27.20 -19.03
C LYS A 167 4.30 -28.57 -18.44
N ARG A 168 3.12 -28.84 -17.93
CA ARG A 168 2.74 -30.15 -17.37
C ARG A 168 2.64 -31.21 -18.46
N LEU A 169 2.03 -30.88 -19.61
CA LEU A 169 1.92 -31.81 -20.75
C LEU A 169 3.29 -32.21 -21.30
N VAL A 170 4.18 -31.21 -21.49
CA VAL A 170 5.56 -31.44 -21.93
C VAL A 170 6.32 -32.31 -20.93
N HIS A 171 6.22 -32.01 -19.65
CA HIS A 171 6.92 -32.78 -18.60
C HIS A 171 6.42 -34.22 -18.49
N ALA A 172 5.11 -34.44 -18.66
CA ALA A 172 4.51 -35.77 -18.64
C ALA A 172 4.67 -36.56 -19.95
N HIS A 173 5.29 -35.96 -20.97
CA HIS A 173 5.35 -36.50 -22.34
C HIS A 173 3.98 -36.91 -22.88
N ALA A 174 2.92 -36.16 -22.51
CA ALA A 174 1.56 -36.45 -22.93
C ALA A 174 1.40 -36.21 -24.44
N GLN A 175 0.85 -37.20 -25.13
CA GLN A 175 0.55 -37.12 -26.57
C GLN A 175 -0.86 -36.61 -26.84
N THR A 176 -1.74 -36.73 -25.86
CA THR A 176 -3.15 -36.29 -25.95
C THR A 176 -3.58 -35.70 -24.61
N ALA A 177 -4.50 -34.73 -24.68
CA ALA A 177 -5.14 -34.14 -23.50
C ALA A 177 -6.66 -34.04 -23.75
N VAL A 178 -7.44 -34.28 -22.71
CA VAL A 178 -8.89 -34.08 -22.71
C VAL A 178 -9.19 -32.90 -21.80
N VAL A 179 -9.93 -31.92 -22.31
CA VAL A 179 -10.40 -30.77 -21.56
C VAL A 179 -11.92 -30.96 -21.38
N GLY A 180 -12.34 -30.95 -20.12
CA GLY A 180 -13.75 -31.05 -19.71
C GLY A 180 -14.27 -29.75 -19.15
#